data_0a3bfa77b1b1c5b1a8e20a627a94c16e
#
_entry.id   0a3bfa77b1b1c5b1a8e20a627a94c16e
#
_cell.length_a   1.000
_cell.length_b   1.000
_cell.length_c   1.000
_cell.angle_alpha   90.00
_cell.angle_beta   90.00
_cell.angle_gamma   90.00
#
_symmetry.space_group_name_H-M   'P 1'
#
loop_
_entity.id
_entity.type
_entity.pdbx_description
1 polymer ?
#
loop_
_entity_poly.entity_id
_entity_poly.type
_entity_poly.pdbx_seq_one_letter_code
_entity_poly.pdbx_strand_id
1 'polypeptide(L)' 'MSTRHVEKAAEVAKKLARDGWEKRPGKGDHVNYRKAGVREVITLDMGQREIPIGILRRIYRIAGWHW' A
#
# COMPACT_ATOMS: atom_id res chain seq x y z
N MET A 1 16.92 0.40 20.62
CA MET A 1 15.54 -0.03 20.67
C MET A 1 14.96 -0.21 19.29
N SER A 2 14.36 -1.34 19.09
CA SER A 2 13.77 -1.66 17.79
C SER A 2 12.35 -1.12 17.72
N THR A 3 12.06 -0.34 16.70
CA THR A 3 10.75 0.19 16.52
C THR A 3 10.03 -0.66 15.46
N ARG A 4 8.89 -1.17 15.85
CA ARG A 4 8.10 -1.92 14.90
C ARG A 4 7.56 -0.97 13.83
N HIS A 5 7.72 -1.36 12.58
CA HIS A 5 7.19 -0.58 11.49
C HIS A 5 5.73 -0.99 11.26
N VAL A 6 4.82 -0.11 11.62
CA VAL A 6 3.40 -0.37 11.52
C VAL A 6 2.74 0.79 10.82
N GLU A 7 1.88 0.50 9.84
CA GLU A 7 1.13 1.53 9.15
C GLU A 7 -0.30 1.08 8.92
N LYS A 8 -1.19 2.02 8.95
CA LYS A 8 -2.60 1.78 8.69
C LYS A 8 -2.86 1.84 7.20
N ALA A 9 -3.85 1.07 6.75
CA ALA A 9 -4.20 1.06 5.34
C ALA A 9 -4.52 2.46 4.83
N ALA A 10 -5.24 3.26 5.63
CA ALA A 10 -5.60 4.61 5.22
C ALA A 10 -4.37 5.49 5.03
N GLU A 11 -3.34 5.31 5.85
CA GLU A 11 -2.11 6.08 5.74
C GLU A 11 -1.36 5.73 4.47
N VAL A 12 -1.27 4.44 4.18
CA VAL A 12 -0.58 3.98 2.97
C VAL A 12 -1.34 4.43 1.73
N ALA A 13 -2.67 4.41 1.80
CA ALA A 13 -3.48 4.89 0.68
C ALA A 13 -3.16 6.35 0.35
N LYS A 14 -3.00 7.18 1.38
CA LYS A 14 -2.64 8.58 1.16
C LYS A 14 -1.26 8.72 0.54
N LYS A 15 -0.32 7.92 1.00
CA LYS A 15 1.05 7.94 0.45
C LYS A 15 1.05 7.52 -1.02
N LEU A 16 0.27 6.51 -1.34
CA LEU A 16 0.19 6.05 -2.73
C LEU A 16 -0.41 7.12 -3.63
N ALA A 17 -1.50 7.76 -3.18
CA ALA A 17 -2.12 8.82 -3.96
C ALA A 17 -1.14 9.97 -4.18
N ARG A 18 -0.40 10.34 -3.14
CA ARG A 18 0.57 11.44 -3.23
C ARG A 18 1.71 11.09 -4.18
N ASP A 19 2.03 9.80 -4.26
CA ASP A 19 3.13 9.31 -5.09
C ASP A 19 2.69 9.03 -6.53
N GLY A 20 1.46 9.38 -6.89
CA GLY A 20 1.00 9.28 -8.25
C GLY A 20 0.35 7.96 -8.63
N TRP A 21 0.06 7.12 -7.66
CA TRP A 21 -0.61 5.86 -7.94
C TRP A 21 -2.09 6.08 -8.19
N GLU A 22 -2.61 5.39 -9.19
CA GLU A 22 -4.02 5.47 -9.56
C GLU A 22 -4.84 4.46 -8.78
N LYS A 23 -5.91 4.95 -8.16
CA LYS A 23 -6.79 4.11 -7.39
C LYS A 23 -7.82 3.45 -8.28
N ARG A 24 -7.99 2.15 -8.14
CA ARG A 24 -8.99 1.38 -8.85
C ARG A 24 -9.80 0.56 -7.86
N PRO A 25 -11.11 0.48 -8.03
CA PRO A 25 -11.92 -0.32 -7.13
C PRO A 25 -11.55 -1.79 -7.24
N GLY A 26 -11.55 -2.45 -6.10
CA GLY A 26 -11.35 -3.88 -6.04
C GLY A 26 -12.61 -4.54 -5.54
N LYS A 27 -12.46 -5.75 -5.06
CA LYS A 27 -13.58 -6.54 -4.58
C LYS A 27 -13.78 -6.28 -3.08
N GLY A 28 -15.03 -5.97 -2.68
CA GLY A 28 -15.31 -5.71 -1.28
C GLY A 28 -14.55 -4.50 -0.78
N ASP A 29 -13.78 -4.68 0.29
CA ASP A 29 -12.99 -3.62 0.89
C ASP A 29 -11.62 -3.47 0.25
N HIS A 30 -11.32 -4.23 -0.80
CA HIS A 30 -10.03 -4.15 -1.47
C HIS A 30 -9.98 -3.00 -2.45
N VAL A 31 -8.85 -2.31 -2.48
CA VAL A 31 -8.61 -1.22 -3.42
C VAL A 31 -7.27 -1.49 -4.08
N ASN A 32 -7.25 -1.37 -5.39
CA ASN A 32 -6.04 -1.60 -6.16
C ASN A 32 -5.41 -0.29 -6.57
N TYR A 33 -4.08 -0.25 -6.59
CA TYR A 33 -3.33 0.93 -7.02
C TYR A 33 -2.39 0.54 -8.14
N ARG A 34 -2.41 1.32 -9.21
CA ARG A 34 -1.56 1.11 -10.38
C ARG A 34 -0.80 2.38 -10.70
N LYS A 35 0.38 2.21 -11.27
CA LYS A 35 1.21 3.35 -11.65
C LYS A 35 1.87 3.06 -12.98
N ALA A 36 1.89 4.06 -13.85
CA ALA A 36 2.54 3.93 -15.15
C ALA A 36 4.02 3.61 -14.96
N GLY A 37 4.50 2.64 -15.72
CA GLY A 37 5.89 2.22 -15.60
C GLY A 37 6.13 1.17 -14.55
N VAL A 38 5.13 0.85 -13.73
CA VAL A 38 5.24 -0.19 -12.71
C VAL A 38 4.33 -1.34 -13.11
N ARG A 39 4.93 -2.52 -13.23
CA ARG A 39 4.18 -3.70 -13.67
C ARG A 39 3.24 -4.22 -12.60
N GLU A 40 3.66 -4.15 -11.36
CA GLU A 40 2.92 -4.74 -10.27
C GLU A 40 1.80 -3.84 -9.77
N VAL A 41 0.75 -4.47 -9.24
CA VAL A 41 -0.39 -3.78 -8.66
C VAL A 41 -0.28 -3.89 -7.15
N ILE A 42 -0.58 -2.79 -6.45
CA ILE A 42 -0.62 -2.79 -5.00
C ILE A 42 -2.08 -2.88 -4.57
N THR A 43 -2.39 -3.86 -3.74
CA THR A 43 -3.75 -4.05 -3.24
C THR A 43 -3.78 -3.77 -1.74
N LEU A 44 -4.68 -2.90 -1.34
CA LEU A 44 -4.92 -2.60 0.07
C LEU A 44 -6.26 -3.16 0.50
N ASP A 45 -6.29 -3.74 1.70
CA ASP A 45 -7.54 -4.17 2.31
C ASP A 45 -7.95 -3.07 3.28
N MET A 46 -8.89 -2.24 2.84
CA MET A 46 -9.30 -1.09 3.64
C MET A 46 -10.14 -1.49 4.85
N GLY A 47 -10.56 -2.75 4.91
CA GLY A 47 -11.23 -3.28 6.09
C GLY A 47 -10.28 -3.58 7.23
N GLN A 48 -8.99 -3.66 6.96
CA GLN A 48 -7.97 -3.87 7.99
C GLN A 48 -7.41 -2.54 8.43
N ARG A 49 -7.33 -2.35 9.75
CA ARG A 49 -6.76 -1.10 10.27
C ARG A 49 -5.27 -1.04 10.02
N GLU A 50 -4.59 -2.12 10.36
CA GLU A 50 -3.13 -2.18 10.21
C GLU A 50 -2.77 -3.21 9.16
N ILE A 51 -1.78 -2.87 8.37
CA ILE A 51 -1.31 -3.76 7.32
C ILE A 51 -0.29 -4.73 7.92
N PRO A 52 -0.47 -6.03 7.73
CA PRO A 52 0.53 -6.99 8.19
C PRO A 52 1.90 -6.66 7.64
N ILE A 53 2.92 -6.85 8.46
CA ILE A 53 4.26 -6.38 8.12
C ILE A 53 4.81 -6.99 6.82
N GLY A 54 4.49 -8.25 6.56
CA GLY A 54 4.95 -8.88 5.32
C GLY A 54 4.36 -8.22 4.09
N ILE A 55 3.08 -7.87 4.17
CA ILE A 55 2.41 -7.18 3.08
C ILE A 55 2.93 -5.75 2.95
N LEU A 56 3.15 -5.09 4.08
CA LEU A 56 3.66 -3.73 4.08
C LEU A 56 5.04 -3.66 3.42
N ARG A 57 5.91 -4.62 3.72
CA ARG A 57 7.23 -4.66 3.10
C ARG A 57 7.13 -4.83 1.59
N ARG A 58 6.19 -5.65 1.15
CA ARG A 58 5.99 -5.86 -0.27
C ARG A 58 5.52 -4.57 -0.94
N ILE A 59 4.62 -3.85 -0.28
CA ILE A 59 4.13 -2.57 -0.81
C ILE A 59 5.28 -1.58 -0.95
N TYR A 60 6.12 -1.48 0.07
CA TYR A 60 7.27 -0.58 0.02
C TYR A 60 8.21 -0.94 -1.13
N ARG A 61 8.43 -2.23 -1.33
CA ARG A 61 9.30 -2.69 -2.41
C ARG A 61 8.73 -2.31 -3.77
N ILE A 62 7.46 -2.56 -3.97
CA ILE A 62 6.80 -2.24 -5.25
C ILE A 62 6.77 -0.74 -5.49
N ALA A 63 6.47 0.02 -4.47
CA ALA A 63 6.38 1.47 -4.58
C ALA A 63 7.75 2.14 -4.68
N GLY A 64 8.81 1.42 -4.35
CA GLY A 64 10.14 2.00 -4.37
C GLY A 64 10.41 2.88 -3.16
N TRP A 65 9.70 2.67 -2.08
CA TRP A 65 9.88 3.45 -0.87
C TRP A 65 10.96 2.83 0.01
N HIS A 66 11.64 3.70 0.74
CA HIS A 66 12.67 3.27 1.66
C HIS A 66 12.05 2.56 2.87
N TRP A 67 12.48 1.35 3.13
CA TRP A 67 12.00 0.60 4.30
C TRP A 67 12.85 0.97 5.53
#